data_7e8a5c284efdc7549947422c68cd0017
#
_entry.id   7e8a5c284efdc7549947422c68cd0017
#
_cell.length_a   1.000
_cell.length_b   1.000
_cell.length_c   1.000
_cell.angle_alpha   90.00
_cell.angle_beta   90.00
_cell.angle_gamma   90.00
#
_symmetry.space_group_name_H-M   'P 1'
#
loop_
_entity.id
_entity.type
_entity.pdbx_description
1 polymer ?
#
loop_
_entity_poly.entity_id
_entity_poly.type
_entity_poly.pdbx_seq_one_letter_code
_entity_poly.pdbx_strand_id
1 'polypeptide(L)'
;MTKMDYLKLLVDEIHSTTVATIGSDGHPQTRIIDMMYYDEEGVYFLTAKGKAFYDQLMEQQYVAISATKDKIAVSLRGKIKNIGKRNLDIMFEKNPYMKKIYPGDTKDAIEVFWLYEAQGEYFDISNPSNIVRDTITIGKTEAVQTGYFVGKECIGCKLC
;
A
#
# COMPACT_ATOMS: atom_id res chain seq x y z
N MET A 1 9.93 -11.56 10.55
CA MET A 1 8.61 -11.46 9.90
C MET A 1 8.75 -11.79 8.42
N THR A 2 7.80 -12.49 7.88
CA THR A 2 7.72 -12.80 6.44
C THR A 2 6.98 -11.70 5.68
N LYS A 3 7.04 -11.75 4.34
CA LYS A 3 6.21 -10.87 3.49
C LYS A 3 4.73 -10.91 3.92
N MET A 4 4.21 -12.11 4.13
CA MET A 4 2.80 -12.28 4.52
C MET A 4 2.46 -11.68 5.88
N ASP A 5 3.39 -11.68 6.82
CA ASP A 5 3.19 -11.02 8.11
C ASP A 5 3.05 -9.50 7.96
N TYR A 6 3.86 -8.89 7.08
CA TYR A 6 3.75 -7.45 6.77
C TYR A 6 2.45 -7.10 6.06
N LEU A 7 2.01 -7.94 5.11
CA LEU A 7 0.74 -7.72 4.40
C LEU A 7 -0.46 -7.89 5.35
N LYS A 8 -0.40 -8.88 6.25
CA LYS A 8 -1.39 -9.06 7.31
C LYS A 8 -1.46 -7.83 8.21
N LEU A 9 -0.33 -7.36 8.69
CA LEU A 9 -0.25 -6.14 9.50
C LEU A 9 -0.91 -4.95 8.79
N LEU A 10 -0.58 -4.74 7.52
CA LEU A 10 -1.11 -3.63 6.73
C LEU A 10 -2.62 -3.74 6.53
N VAL A 11 -3.14 -4.91 6.20
CA VAL A 11 -4.54 -5.10 5.81
C VAL A 11 -5.46 -5.40 6.99
N ASP A 12 -5.07 -6.31 7.88
CA ASP A 12 -5.95 -6.76 8.97
C ASP A 12 -5.82 -5.90 10.23
N GLU A 13 -4.64 -5.35 10.51
CA GLU A 13 -4.38 -4.65 11.76
C GLU A 13 -4.38 -3.13 11.62
N ILE A 14 -3.78 -2.57 10.58
CA ILE A 14 -3.79 -1.13 10.31
C ILE A 14 -5.01 -0.75 9.47
N HIS A 15 -5.20 -1.43 8.35
CA HIS A 15 -6.33 -1.34 7.43
C HIS A 15 -6.44 -0.04 6.65
N SER A 16 -6.55 1.10 7.32
CA SER A 16 -6.67 2.43 6.68
C SER A 16 -5.31 3.00 6.33
N THR A 17 -5.11 3.30 5.05
CA THR A 17 -3.84 3.77 4.52
C THR A 17 -3.96 5.11 3.82
N THR A 18 -2.90 5.89 3.84
CA THR A 18 -2.75 7.05 2.96
C THR A 18 -2.26 6.58 1.60
N VAL A 19 -3.03 6.84 0.55
CA VAL A 19 -2.66 6.51 -0.83
C VAL A 19 -2.37 7.79 -1.60
N ALA A 20 -1.20 7.86 -2.22
CA ALA A 20 -0.76 8.99 -3.03
C ALA A 20 -0.80 8.68 -4.52
N THR A 21 -1.27 9.65 -5.29
CA THR A 21 -1.23 9.70 -6.76
C THR A 21 -0.82 11.10 -7.20
N ILE A 22 -0.63 11.30 -8.48
CA ILE A 22 -0.34 12.63 -9.06
C ILE A 22 -1.64 13.21 -9.60
N GLY A 23 -1.97 14.43 -9.20
CA GLY A 23 -3.13 15.16 -9.71
C GLY A 23 -2.92 15.71 -11.12
N SER A 24 -3.98 16.21 -11.73
CA SER A 24 -3.95 16.82 -13.07
C SER A 24 -3.06 18.06 -13.17
N ASP A 25 -2.79 18.71 -12.03
CA ASP A 25 -1.86 19.85 -11.91
C ASP A 25 -0.38 19.42 -11.76
N GLY A 26 -0.09 18.12 -11.80
CA GLY A 26 1.26 17.57 -11.64
C GLY A 26 1.75 17.48 -10.19
N HIS A 27 0.91 17.83 -9.22
CA HIS A 27 1.25 17.74 -7.81
C HIS A 27 0.70 16.48 -7.16
N PRO A 28 1.38 15.93 -6.11
CA PRO A 28 0.87 14.80 -5.37
C PRO A 28 -0.47 15.10 -4.68
N GLN A 29 -1.35 14.12 -4.71
CA GLN A 29 -2.62 14.14 -3.99
C GLN A 29 -2.70 12.89 -3.11
N THR A 30 -3.27 13.02 -1.92
CA THR A 30 -3.45 11.91 -0.99
C THR A 30 -4.91 11.76 -0.57
N ARG A 31 -5.29 10.56 -0.19
CA ARG A 31 -6.57 10.21 0.42
C ARG A 31 -6.41 8.98 1.29
N ILE A 32 -7.36 8.74 2.17
CA ILE A 32 -7.39 7.53 2.98
C ILE A 32 -8.19 6.47 2.23
N ILE A 33 -7.57 5.31 2.05
CA ILE A 33 -8.16 4.14 1.41
C ILE A 33 -7.89 2.92 2.31
N ASP A 34 -8.93 2.14 2.54
CA ASP A 34 -8.80 0.89 3.28
C ASP A 34 -8.24 -0.20 2.37
N MET A 35 -7.20 -0.90 2.86
CA MET A 35 -6.69 -2.10 2.20
C MET A 35 -7.60 -3.27 2.59
N MET A 36 -8.21 -3.92 1.59
CA MET A 36 -9.33 -4.81 1.80
C MET A 36 -8.99 -6.28 1.85
N TYR A 37 -7.91 -6.65 1.18
CA TYR A 37 -7.51 -8.05 1.01
C TYR A 37 -6.03 -8.16 0.67
N TYR A 38 -5.43 -9.28 0.99
CA TYR A 38 -4.07 -9.63 0.59
C TYR A 38 -3.93 -11.13 0.38
N ASP A 39 -3.00 -11.51 -0.45
CA ASP A 39 -2.54 -12.87 -0.67
C ASP A 39 -1.04 -12.86 -1.05
N GLU A 40 -0.53 -13.98 -1.49
CA GLU A 40 0.87 -14.10 -1.92
C GLU A 40 1.22 -13.22 -3.14
N GLU A 41 0.21 -12.84 -3.92
CA GLU A 41 0.36 -12.04 -5.12
C GLU A 41 0.33 -10.52 -4.85
N GLY A 42 -0.13 -10.09 -3.68
CA GLY A 42 -0.09 -8.67 -3.30
C GLY A 42 -1.23 -8.18 -2.42
N VAL A 43 -1.55 -6.91 -2.58
CA VAL A 43 -2.56 -6.19 -1.80
C VAL A 43 -3.64 -5.64 -2.71
N TYR A 44 -4.87 -5.65 -2.23
CA TYR A 44 -6.05 -5.27 -3.00
C TYR A 44 -6.86 -4.20 -2.27
N PHE A 45 -7.30 -3.22 -3.03
CA PHE A 45 -8.21 -2.17 -2.58
C PHE A 45 -9.25 -1.89 -3.67
N LEU A 46 -10.22 -1.05 -3.37
CA LEU A 46 -11.30 -0.76 -4.30
C LEU A 46 -11.65 0.72 -4.31
N THR A 47 -12.19 1.18 -5.43
CA THR A 47 -12.80 2.49 -5.56
C THR A 47 -13.86 2.47 -6.64
N ALA A 48 -14.72 3.48 -6.66
CA ALA A 48 -15.80 3.60 -7.62
C ALA A 48 -15.41 4.42 -8.84
N LYS A 49 -15.91 4.03 -10.01
CA LYS A 49 -15.89 4.84 -11.23
C LYS A 49 -16.52 6.22 -10.98
N GLY A 50 -16.04 7.22 -11.70
CA GLY A 50 -16.52 8.59 -11.60
C GLY A 50 -15.79 9.46 -10.58
N LYS A 51 -14.84 8.90 -9.85
CA LYS A 51 -13.96 9.65 -8.96
C LYS A 51 -12.66 10.01 -9.67
N ALA A 52 -12.12 11.20 -9.40
CA ALA A 52 -10.80 11.61 -9.92
C ALA A 52 -9.72 10.60 -9.52
N PHE A 53 -9.79 10.02 -8.34
CA PHE A 53 -8.89 8.97 -7.89
C PHE A 53 -8.93 7.73 -8.80
N TYR A 54 -10.11 7.28 -9.20
CA TYR A 54 -10.25 6.17 -10.15
C TYR A 54 -9.54 6.46 -11.48
N ASP A 55 -9.75 7.66 -12.03
CA ASP A 55 -9.14 8.06 -13.29
C ASP A 55 -7.61 8.13 -13.18
N GLN A 56 -7.09 8.65 -12.07
CA GLN A 56 -5.64 8.70 -11.80
C GLN A 56 -5.04 7.30 -11.70
N LEU A 57 -5.73 6.34 -11.06
CA LEU A 57 -5.28 4.96 -10.99
C LEU A 57 -5.23 4.28 -12.37
N MET A 58 -6.24 4.53 -13.20
CA MET A 58 -6.31 3.98 -14.56
C MET A 58 -5.22 4.54 -15.47
N GLU A 59 -4.92 5.83 -15.33
CA GLU A 59 -3.93 6.51 -16.15
C GLU A 59 -2.50 6.20 -15.71
N GLN A 60 -2.24 6.30 -14.41
CA GLN A 60 -0.87 6.23 -13.86
C GLN A 60 -0.41 4.79 -13.59
N GLN A 61 -1.32 3.89 -13.25
CA GLN A 61 -1.05 2.49 -12.92
C GLN A 61 0.06 2.32 -11.87
N TYR A 62 0.15 3.26 -10.96
CA TYR A 62 1.15 3.32 -9.91
C TYR A 62 0.60 4.06 -8.69
N VAL A 63 0.95 3.59 -7.51
CA VAL A 63 0.60 4.25 -6.24
C VAL A 63 1.76 4.21 -5.27
N ALA A 64 1.75 5.16 -4.33
CA ALA A 64 2.50 5.06 -3.09
C ALA A 64 1.51 5.05 -1.93
N ILE A 65 1.71 4.13 -1.00
CA ILE A 65 0.88 3.99 0.19
C ILE A 65 1.73 4.05 1.46
N SER A 66 1.16 4.59 2.52
CA SER A 66 1.75 4.56 3.85
C SER A 66 0.68 4.42 4.92
N ALA A 67 1.04 3.73 5.99
CA ALA A 67 0.16 3.49 7.11
C ALA A 67 0.97 3.41 8.40
N THR A 68 0.36 3.78 9.52
CA THR A 68 1.01 3.73 10.82
C THR A 68 0.05 3.32 11.92
N LYS A 69 0.55 2.58 12.88
CA LYS A 69 -0.15 2.19 14.10
C LYS A 69 0.86 1.88 15.20
N ASP A 70 0.65 2.40 16.41
CA ASP A 70 1.42 2.04 17.61
C ASP A 70 2.95 2.11 17.42
N LYS A 71 3.46 3.20 16.82
CA LYS A 71 4.88 3.42 16.51
C LYS A 71 5.47 2.49 15.44
N ILE A 72 4.62 1.76 14.73
CA ILE A 72 4.99 0.97 13.56
C ILE A 72 4.52 1.71 12.32
N ALA A 73 5.34 1.76 11.29
CA ALA A 73 4.98 2.29 9.98
C ALA A 73 5.26 1.27 8.87
N VAL A 74 4.35 1.21 7.91
CA VAL A 74 4.50 0.43 6.68
C VAL A 74 4.34 1.37 5.50
N SER A 75 5.25 1.32 4.56
CA SER A 75 5.13 2.02 3.29
C SER A 75 5.35 1.06 2.13
N LEU A 76 4.61 1.22 1.06
CA LEU A 76 4.77 0.49 -0.20
C LEU A 76 4.55 1.44 -1.36
N ARG A 77 5.25 1.22 -2.45
CA ARG A 77 5.01 1.90 -3.72
C ARG A 77 5.22 0.93 -4.87
N GLY A 78 4.40 1.03 -5.87
CA GLY A 78 4.52 0.11 -6.98
C GLY A 78 3.39 0.16 -7.97
N LYS A 79 3.38 -0.85 -8.84
CA LYS A 79 2.45 -0.97 -9.95
C LYS A 79 1.14 -1.59 -9.52
N ILE A 80 0.08 -1.00 -10.02
CA ILE A 80 -1.28 -1.51 -9.85
C ILE A 80 -1.92 -1.81 -11.20
N LYS A 81 -2.94 -2.65 -11.16
CA LYS A 81 -3.86 -2.82 -12.28
C LYS A 81 -5.30 -3.00 -11.79
N ASN A 82 -6.21 -2.55 -12.61
CA ASN A 82 -7.63 -2.79 -12.44
C ASN A 82 -7.94 -4.25 -12.83
N ILE A 83 -8.56 -4.98 -11.92
CA ILE A 83 -8.96 -6.37 -12.13
C ILE A 83 -10.50 -6.55 -12.13
N GLY A 84 -11.23 -5.45 -12.29
CA GLY A 84 -12.69 -5.44 -12.36
C GLY A 84 -13.34 -5.90 -11.08
N LYS A 85 -14.17 -6.92 -11.19
CA LYS A 85 -14.93 -7.48 -10.06
C LYS A 85 -14.25 -8.66 -9.37
N ARG A 86 -13.06 -9.05 -9.81
CA ARG A 86 -12.33 -10.17 -9.21
C ARG A 86 -12.05 -9.90 -7.72
N ASN A 87 -12.26 -10.89 -6.88
CA ASN A 87 -12.12 -10.82 -5.43
C ASN A 87 -13.10 -9.86 -4.71
N LEU A 88 -14.03 -9.23 -5.42
CA LEU A 88 -14.96 -8.27 -4.80
C LEU A 88 -15.82 -8.92 -3.71
N ASP A 89 -16.31 -10.13 -3.97
CA ASP A 89 -17.18 -10.83 -3.00
C ASP A 89 -16.43 -11.17 -1.71
N ILE A 90 -15.20 -11.66 -1.81
CA ILE A 90 -14.38 -11.95 -0.62
C ILE A 90 -14.01 -10.68 0.16
N MET A 91 -13.80 -9.56 -0.54
CA MET A 91 -13.56 -8.26 0.12
C MET A 91 -14.77 -7.79 0.91
N PHE A 92 -15.96 -7.92 0.35
CA PHE A 92 -17.21 -7.59 1.06
C PHE A 92 -17.50 -8.54 2.21
N GLU A 93 -17.15 -9.82 2.09
CA GLU A 93 -17.28 -10.80 3.17
C GLU A 93 -16.34 -10.48 4.34
N LYS A 94 -15.08 -10.18 4.06
CA LYS A 94 -14.09 -9.80 5.06
C LYS A 94 -14.32 -8.41 5.67
N ASN A 95 -15.00 -7.54 4.95
CA ASN A 95 -15.27 -6.16 5.35
C ASN A 95 -16.78 -5.86 5.28
N PRO A 96 -17.60 -6.39 6.22
CA PRO A 96 -19.06 -6.30 6.15
C PRO A 96 -19.61 -4.88 6.15
N TYR A 97 -18.88 -3.90 6.69
CA TYR A 97 -19.27 -2.49 6.69
C TYR A 97 -19.40 -1.90 5.27
N MET A 98 -18.73 -2.52 4.29
CA MET A 98 -18.79 -2.11 2.89
C MET A 98 -20.20 -2.21 2.31
N LYS A 99 -21.03 -3.13 2.80
CA LYS A 99 -22.44 -3.25 2.39
C LYS A 99 -23.29 -2.03 2.79
N LYS A 100 -22.87 -1.31 3.84
CA LYS A 100 -23.50 -0.07 4.27
C LYS A 100 -23.04 1.12 3.45
N ILE A 101 -21.78 1.15 3.05
CA ILE A 101 -21.20 2.22 2.22
C ILE A 101 -21.71 2.13 0.78
N TYR A 102 -21.83 0.90 0.27
CA TYR A 102 -22.25 0.62 -1.11
C TYR A 102 -23.49 -0.30 -1.11
N PRO A 103 -24.68 0.21 -0.73
CA PRO A 103 -25.91 -0.58 -0.74
C PRO A 103 -26.44 -0.79 -2.16
N GLY A 104 -27.01 -1.96 -2.42
CA GLY A 104 -27.71 -2.27 -3.67
C GLY A 104 -26.85 -2.09 -4.92
N ASP A 105 -27.38 -1.39 -5.92
CA ASP A 105 -26.75 -1.21 -7.24
C ASP A 105 -25.54 -0.27 -7.23
N THR A 106 -25.31 0.49 -6.18
CA THR A 106 -24.12 1.34 -6.06
C THR A 106 -22.83 0.53 -6.09
N LYS A 107 -22.91 -0.75 -5.74
CA LYS A 107 -21.84 -1.74 -5.86
C LYS A 107 -21.35 -1.95 -7.30
N ASP A 108 -22.18 -1.70 -8.30
CA ASP A 108 -21.85 -1.92 -9.70
C ASP A 108 -20.76 -0.96 -10.20
N ALA A 109 -20.64 0.21 -9.59
CA ALA A 109 -19.62 1.19 -9.92
C ALA A 109 -18.23 0.86 -9.35
N ILE A 110 -18.13 -0.08 -8.41
CA ILE A 110 -16.90 -0.42 -7.72
C ILE A 110 -16.05 -1.36 -8.57
N GLU A 111 -14.77 -1.07 -8.64
CA GLU A 111 -13.78 -1.97 -9.21
C GLU A 111 -12.58 -2.16 -8.27
N VAL A 112 -11.95 -3.33 -8.41
CA VAL A 112 -10.82 -3.76 -7.60
C VAL A 112 -9.51 -3.39 -8.28
N PHE A 113 -8.59 -2.86 -7.51
CA PHE A 113 -7.22 -2.58 -7.91
C PHE A 113 -6.25 -3.47 -7.15
N TRP A 114 -5.31 -4.03 -7.86
CA TRP A 114 -4.32 -4.96 -7.35
C TRP A 114 -2.92 -4.36 -7.44
N LEU A 115 -2.29 -4.19 -6.27
CA LEU A 115 -0.88 -3.82 -6.14
C LEU A 115 -0.04 -5.10 -6.26
N TYR A 116 0.51 -5.36 -7.44
CA TYR A 116 1.11 -6.64 -7.82
C TYR A 116 2.64 -6.64 -7.89
N GLU A 117 3.25 -5.47 -8.09
CA GLU A 117 4.70 -5.27 -8.02
C GLU A 117 4.97 -4.04 -7.17
N ALA A 118 5.51 -4.24 -5.99
CA ALA A 118 5.76 -3.15 -5.06
C ALA A 118 6.98 -3.42 -4.20
N GLN A 119 7.54 -2.33 -3.72
CA GLN A 119 8.61 -2.33 -2.74
C GLN A 119 8.33 -1.28 -1.68
N GLY A 120 8.86 -1.49 -0.51
CA GLY A 120 8.70 -0.56 0.58
C GLY A 120 9.41 -0.99 1.84
N GLU A 121 8.99 -0.42 2.95
CA GLU A 121 9.68 -0.55 4.22
C GLU A 121 8.70 -0.81 5.36
N TYR A 122 9.10 -1.69 6.25
CA TYR A 122 8.59 -1.81 7.60
C TYR A 122 9.53 -1.06 8.54
N PHE A 123 8.97 -0.26 9.44
CA PHE A 123 9.74 0.54 10.38
C PHE A 123 9.07 0.50 11.75
N ASP A 124 9.80 0.08 12.78
CA ASP A 124 9.29 -0.07 14.14
C ASP A 124 10.21 0.66 15.13
N ILE A 125 9.66 1.67 15.79
CA ILE A 125 10.33 2.46 16.84
C ILE A 125 9.71 2.23 18.23
N SER A 126 8.95 1.17 18.40
CA SER A 126 8.31 0.85 19.69
C SER A 126 9.34 0.59 20.79
N ASN A 127 10.50 0.05 20.44
CA ASN A 127 11.64 -0.09 21.32
C ASN A 127 12.79 0.83 20.91
N PRO A 128 12.99 1.97 21.57
CA PRO A 128 14.06 2.91 21.21
C PRO A 128 15.49 2.35 21.25
N SER A 129 15.69 1.28 22.03
CA SER A 129 16.99 0.59 22.11
C SER A 129 17.20 -0.44 21.00
N ASN A 130 16.15 -0.76 20.26
CA ASN A 130 16.19 -1.72 19.15
C ASN A 130 15.19 -1.32 18.06
N ILE A 131 15.57 -0.32 17.28
CA ILE A 131 14.79 0.12 16.11
C ILE A 131 14.91 -0.94 15.02
N VAL A 132 13.77 -1.41 14.52
CA VAL A 132 13.70 -2.38 13.43
C VAL A 132 13.35 -1.68 12.14
N ARG A 133 14.10 -2.01 11.09
CA ARG A 133 13.83 -1.58 9.72
C ARG A 133 14.01 -2.76 8.78
N ASP A 134 13.03 -3.02 7.96
CA ASP A 134 13.03 -4.15 7.05
C ASP A 134 12.43 -3.76 5.70
N THR A 135 12.81 -4.46 4.65
CA THR A 135 12.33 -4.21 3.29
C THR A 135 11.19 -5.16 2.96
N ILE A 136 10.12 -4.63 2.38
CA ILE A 136 8.98 -5.41 1.89
C ILE A 136 9.02 -5.40 0.36
N THR A 137 8.91 -6.59 -0.25
CA THR A 137 8.87 -6.74 -1.70
C THR A 137 7.68 -7.61 -2.10
N ILE A 138 6.89 -7.13 -3.07
CA ILE A 138 5.78 -7.86 -3.70
C ILE A 138 6.12 -8.05 -5.18
N GLY A 139 5.91 -9.25 -5.70
CA GLY A 139 6.17 -9.58 -7.09
C GLY A 139 7.66 -9.66 -7.42
N LYS A 140 8.02 -9.32 -8.66
CA LYS A 140 9.38 -9.43 -9.21
C LYS A 140 10.23 -8.17 -9.04
N THR A 141 9.82 -7.25 -8.18
CA THR A 141 10.56 -6.00 -7.95
C THR A 141 11.90 -6.32 -7.28
N GLU A 142 12.98 -5.77 -7.81
CA GLU A 142 14.28 -5.85 -7.13
C GLU A 142 14.22 -5.08 -5.81
N ALA A 143 14.72 -5.68 -4.74
CA ALA A 143 14.81 -5.03 -3.45
C ALA A 143 15.71 -3.80 -3.55
N VAL A 144 15.18 -2.61 -3.32
CA VAL A 144 16.00 -1.40 -3.18
C VAL A 144 16.62 -1.42 -1.80
N GLN A 145 17.94 -1.31 -1.74
CA GLN A 145 18.63 -1.11 -0.47
C GLN A 145 18.12 0.19 0.17
N THR A 146 17.42 0.05 1.29
CA THR A 146 17.01 1.17 2.12
C THR A 146 18.03 1.32 3.24
N GLY A 147 18.53 2.53 3.41
CA GLY A 147 19.51 2.86 4.44
C GLY A 147 20.71 3.64 3.91
N TYR A 148 21.55 4.07 4.83
CA TYR A 148 22.80 4.74 4.47
C TYR A 148 23.81 3.72 3.97
N PHE A 149 24.35 3.96 2.79
CA PHE A 149 25.41 3.15 2.21
C PHE A 149 26.74 3.84 2.44
N VAL A 150 27.64 3.14 3.13
CA VAL A 150 29.04 3.60 3.30
C VAL A 150 29.84 3.13 2.09
N GLY A 151 30.05 4.02 1.14
CA GLY A 151 30.88 3.74 -0.06
C GLY A 151 32.36 3.58 0.26
N LYS A 152 33.11 3.08 -0.72
CA LYS A 152 34.54 2.92 -0.60
C LYS A 152 35.30 4.22 -0.36
N GLU A 153 34.67 5.36 -0.61
CA GLU A 153 35.23 6.70 -0.44
C GLU A 153 34.95 7.29 0.95
N CYS A 154 34.31 6.53 1.85
CA CYS A 154 34.07 6.98 3.18
C CYS A 154 35.36 7.18 3.97
N ILE A 155 35.56 8.40 4.47
CA ILE A 155 36.71 8.79 5.29
C ILE A 155 36.49 8.56 6.79
N GLY A 156 35.33 8.01 7.18
CA GLY A 156 35.05 7.72 8.59
C GLY A 156 34.81 8.94 9.45
N CYS A 157 34.30 10.06 8.88
CA CYS A 157 34.10 11.34 9.59
C CYS A 157 32.98 11.32 10.62
N LYS A 158 32.19 10.25 10.70
CA LYS A 158 31.05 10.05 11.62
C LYS A 158 29.93 11.10 11.49
N LEU A 159 29.77 11.73 10.31
CA LEU A 159 28.74 12.74 10.04
C LEU A 159 27.47 12.15 9.42
N CYS A 160 27.44 10.87 9.05
CA CYS A 160 26.27 10.19 8.48
C CYS A 160 25.62 9.17 9.41
#